data_5728cb4b149c2dd40f785c6f893c992c
#
_entry.id   5728cb4b149c2dd40f785c6f893c992c
#
_cell.length_a   1.000
_cell.length_b   1.000
_cell.length_c   1.000
_cell.angle_alpha   90.00
_cell.angle_beta   90.00
_cell.angle_gamma   90.00
#
_symmetry.space_group_name_H-M   'P 1'
#
loop_
_entity.id
_entity.type
_entity.pdbx_description
1 polymer ?
#
loop_
_entity_poly.entity_id
_entity_poly.type
_entity_poly.pdbx_seq_one_letter_code
_entity_poly.pdbx_strand_id
1 'polypeptide(L)'
;RGGPNTEKGADYYWNVNKQSAHLLDEIRKAFTEGDQKKAEMLTRQNFNSEVSYEADRENPFRFGSFTTMGEFYVETGLNMIGMSDYKRILSLDSAMAVVQFKKDRVAYQRNFFISYPANVMVVRFSADQSGKQNLVFSYAPNPLSTGSMVSDGNKGLVYTASLDNNGMKYVVRIQAETKGGTLSNADGKLTVKDADEVVFYITADTDYKINFDPDFKDPKTYIGVNPEETTKQWMNNAVAQGYTALF
;
A
#
# COMPACT_ATOMS: atom_id res chain seq x y z
N ARG A 1 -3.09 9.73 -13.50
CA ARG A 1 -4.05 10.72 -14.01
C ARG A 1 -4.01 10.66 -15.53
N GLY A 2 -5.10 10.21 -16.15
CA GLY A 2 -5.24 10.31 -17.59
C GLY A 2 -5.32 11.78 -18.01
N GLY A 3 -4.68 12.12 -19.10
CA GLY A 3 -4.75 13.48 -19.65
C GLY A 3 -6.12 13.77 -20.25
N PRO A 4 -6.60 14.98 -20.14
CA PRO A 4 -7.90 15.38 -20.64
C PRO A 4 -7.77 15.84 -22.09
N ASN A 5 -7.79 14.97 -23.07
CA ASN A 5 -7.41 15.48 -24.38
C ASN A 5 -8.43 15.35 -25.48
N THR A 6 -9.67 15.11 -25.13
CA THR A 6 -10.77 15.25 -26.08
C THR A 6 -11.87 16.06 -25.43
N GLU A 7 -12.70 16.71 -26.22
CA GLU A 7 -13.91 17.36 -25.74
C GLU A 7 -14.76 16.40 -24.87
N LYS A 8 -14.77 15.12 -25.22
CA LYS A 8 -15.37 14.04 -24.39
C LYS A 8 -14.62 13.80 -23.09
N GLY A 9 -13.29 13.95 -23.05
CA GLY A 9 -12.50 13.81 -21.84
C GLY A 9 -12.74 14.90 -20.81
N ALA A 10 -13.03 16.12 -21.25
CA ALA A 10 -13.42 17.22 -20.37
C ALA A 10 -14.76 16.95 -19.66
N ASP A 11 -15.71 16.35 -20.37
CA ASP A 11 -16.99 15.92 -19.77
C ASP A 11 -16.81 14.84 -18.71
N TYR A 12 -15.87 13.92 -18.89
CA TYR A 12 -15.52 12.90 -17.90
C TYR A 12 -14.95 13.47 -16.59
N TYR A 13 -14.09 14.46 -16.68
CA TYR A 13 -13.49 15.09 -15.50
C TYR A 13 -14.48 15.87 -14.67
N TRP A 14 -15.53 16.39 -15.31
CA TRP A 14 -16.53 17.25 -14.70
C TRP A 14 -17.85 16.55 -14.47
N ASN A 15 -17.97 15.31 -14.92
CA ASN A 15 -19.17 14.50 -14.69
C ASN A 15 -19.19 13.89 -13.27
N VAL A 16 -18.88 14.70 -12.29
CA VAL A 16 -19.33 14.50 -10.93
C VAL A 16 -20.83 14.83 -10.99
N ASN A 17 -21.68 13.89 -10.71
CA ASN A 17 -23.13 13.97 -10.66
C ASN A 17 -23.65 15.28 -10.06
N LYS A 18 -23.43 16.40 -10.73
CA LYS A 18 -23.87 17.75 -10.31
C LYS A 18 -25.39 17.80 -10.11
N GLN A 19 -26.11 16.94 -10.83
CA GLN A 19 -27.54 16.79 -10.71
C GLN A 19 -27.98 16.20 -9.38
N SER A 20 -27.10 15.52 -8.65
CA SER A 20 -27.43 14.84 -7.40
C SER A 20 -27.23 15.71 -6.15
N ALA A 21 -26.80 16.94 -6.29
CA ALA A 21 -26.55 17.84 -5.15
C ALA A 21 -27.78 18.03 -4.25
N HIS A 22 -29.00 17.95 -4.80
CA HIS A 22 -30.24 18.04 -4.05
C HIS A 22 -30.46 16.88 -3.06
N LEU A 23 -29.76 15.74 -3.23
CA LEU A 23 -29.84 14.59 -2.32
C LEU A 23 -28.93 14.71 -1.11
N LEU A 24 -28.04 15.71 -1.06
CA LEU A 24 -27.10 15.89 0.04
C LEU A 24 -27.79 16.04 1.39
N ASP A 25 -28.90 16.76 1.45
CA ASP A 25 -29.64 16.97 2.70
C ASP A 25 -30.34 15.68 3.17
N GLU A 26 -30.82 14.87 2.22
CA GLU A 26 -31.39 13.56 2.55
C GLU A 26 -30.33 12.59 3.07
N ILE A 27 -29.13 12.60 2.47
CA ILE A 27 -28.01 11.79 2.95
C ILE A 27 -27.58 12.21 4.36
N ARG A 28 -27.44 13.51 4.60
CA ARG A 28 -27.11 14.05 5.93
C ARG A 28 -28.16 13.68 6.98
N LYS A 29 -29.44 13.79 6.60
CA LYS A 29 -30.54 13.40 7.46
C LYS A 29 -30.49 11.92 7.81
N ALA A 30 -30.26 11.04 6.83
CA ALA A 30 -30.11 9.61 7.06
C ALA A 30 -28.95 9.29 8.04
N PHE A 31 -27.81 9.99 7.91
CA PHE A 31 -26.73 9.86 8.89
C PHE A 31 -27.11 10.31 10.30
N THR A 32 -27.78 11.44 10.44
CA THR A 32 -28.22 11.96 11.77
C THR A 32 -29.28 11.10 12.43
N GLU A 33 -30.10 10.42 11.65
CA GLU A 33 -31.12 9.48 12.12
C GLU A 33 -30.56 8.06 12.36
N GLY A 34 -29.27 7.83 12.09
CA GLY A 34 -28.61 6.53 12.28
C GLY A 34 -28.88 5.50 11.18
N ASP A 35 -29.53 5.89 10.08
CA ASP A 35 -29.76 5.04 8.90
C ASP A 35 -28.56 5.06 7.95
N GLN A 36 -27.47 4.46 8.42
CA GLN A 36 -26.22 4.39 7.65
C GLN A 36 -26.39 3.68 6.31
N LYS A 37 -27.25 2.64 6.24
CA LYS A 37 -27.49 1.88 5.01
C LYS A 37 -28.11 2.74 3.93
N LYS A 38 -29.11 3.56 4.30
CA LYS A 38 -29.75 4.50 3.37
C LYS A 38 -28.76 5.56 2.90
N ALA A 39 -27.96 6.12 3.80
CA ALA A 39 -26.95 7.11 3.47
C ALA A 39 -25.91 6.56 2.48
N GLU A 40 -25.37 5.35 2.73
CA GLU A 40 -24.46 4.66 1.81
C GLU A 40 -25.10 4.39 0.44
N MET A 41 -26.31 3.86 0.42
CA MET A 41 -27.02 3.56 -0.82
C MET A 41 -27.19 4.82 -1.68
N LEU A 42 -27.70 5.91 -1.11
CA LEU A 42 -27.90 7.18 -1.80
C LEU A 42 -26.57 7.74 -2.32
N THR A 43 -25.50 7.66 -1.52
CA THR A 43 -24.17 8.12 -1.93
C THR A 43 -23.64 7.31 -3.12
N ARG A 44 -23.69 5.99 -3.02
CA ARG A 44 -23.20 5.10 -4.08
C ARG A 44 -23.95 5.24 -5.39
N GLN A 45 -25.25 5.42 -5.33
CA GLN A 45 -26.09 5.54 -6.53
C GLN A 45 -25.99 6.90 -7.21
N ASN A 46 -25.68 7.97 -6.47
CA ASN A 46 -25.86 9.32 -6.97
C ASN A 46 -24.60 10.19 -6.99
N PHE A 47 -23.52 9.77 -6.30
CA PHE A 47 -22.28 10.56 -6.19
C PHE A 47 -21.05 9.87 -6.78
N ASN A 48 -21.21 8.70 -7.38
CA ASN A 48 -20.16 8.11 -8.20
C ASN A 48 -20.23 8.69 -9.61
N SER A 49 -19.06 8.87 -10.22
CA SER A 49 -19.00 9.19 -11.65
C SER A 49 -19.58 8.01 -12.43
N GLU A 50 -20.58 8.28 -13.27
CA GLU A 50 -21.05 7.28 -14.23
C GLU A 50 -20.00 7.10 -15.33
N VAL A 51 -19.19 6.08 -15.20
CA VAL A 51 -18.40 5.56 -16.30
C VAL A 51 -19.30 4.58 -17.05
N SER A 52 -19.91 5.00 -18.14
CA SER A 52 -20.62 4.04 -18.99
C SER A 52 -19.59 3.10 -19.61
N TYR A 53 -19.70 1.82 -19.29
CA TYR A 53 -18.84 0.76 -19.81
C TYR A 53 -18.84 0.67 -21.36
N GLU A 54 -19.85 1.21 -22.01
CA GLU A 54 -20.01 1.26 -23.46
C GLU A 54 -19.18 2.38 -24.10
N ALA A 55 -19.10 3.54 -23.49
CA ALA A 55 -18.21 4.62 -23.96
C ALA A 55 -16.73 4.22 -23.93
N ASP A 56 -16.39 3.26 -23.08
CA ASP A 56 -15.05 2.74 -22.91
C ASP A 56 -14.60 1.77 -24.02
N ARG A 57 -15.51 1.14 -24.76
CA ARG A 57 -15.15 0.19 -25.84
C ARG A 57 -14.68 0.89 -27.11
N GLU A 58 -15.15 2.09 -27.36
CA GLU A 58 -14.77 2.88 -28.54
C GLU A 58 -13.57 3.81 -28.28
N ASN A 59 -13.23 4.04 -27.01
CA ASN A 59 -12.12 4.89 -26.62
C ASN A 59 -11.03 4.08 -25.95
N PRO A 60 -9.98 3.67 -26.67
CA PRO A 60 -8.85 2.91 -26.09
C PRO A 60 -8.00 3.74 -25.11
N PHE A 61 -8.30 5.03 -24.96
CA PHE A 61 -7.59 5.95 -24.05
C PHE A 61 -8.35 6.10 -22.74
N ARG A 62 -8.41 5.01 -21.99
CA ARG A 62 -8.97 5.02 -20.65
C ARG A 62 -8.10 5.85 -19.73
N PHE A 63 -8.75 6.64 -18.89
CA PHE A 63 -8.07 7.23 -17.76
C PHE A 63 -7.50 6.11 -16.90
N GLY A 64 -6.18 6.17 -16.63
CA GLY A 64 -5.56 5.25 -15.72
C GLY A 64 -6.22 5.37 -14.33
N SER A 65 -6.56 4.25 -13.73
CA SER A 65 -6.96 4.18 -12.33
C SER A 65 -5.77 3.76 -11.48
N PHE A 66 -5.73 4.24 -10.24
CA PHE A 66 -4.78 3.71 -9.29
C PHE A 66 -5.17 2.27 -8.93
N THR A 67 -4.17 1.42 -8.88
CA THR A 67 -4.31 0.07 -8.34
C THR A 67 -3.27 -0.15 -7.24
N THR A 68 -3.45 -1.15 -6.43
CA THR A 68 -2.44 -1.55 -5.43
C THR A 68 -1.34 -2.36 -6.10
N MET A 69 -0.11 -2.29 -5.61
CA MET A 69 0.94 -3.22 -6.01
C MET A 69 0.76 -4.60 -5.37
N GLY A 70 0.03 -4.67 -4.27
CA GLY A 70 -0.24 -5.87 -3.49
C GLY A 70 -0.52 -5.54 -2.04
N GLU A 71 -0.57 -6.56 -1.21
CA GLU A 71 -0.87 -6.47 0.21
C GLU A 71 0.21 -7.15 1.06
N PHE A 72 0.53 -6.56 2.21
CA PHE A 72 1.46 -7.12 3.17
C PHE A 72 0.70 -7.70 4.35
N TYR A 73 1.01 -8.94 4.67
CA TYR A 73 0.42 -9.65 5.81
C TYR A 73 1.49 -9.96 6.85
N VAL A 74 1.17 -9.71 8.11
CA VAL A 74 2.01 -10.09 9.24
C VAL A 74 1.17 -10.90 10.22
N GLU A 75 1.41 -12.20 10.24
CA GLU A 75 0.83 -13.11 11.20
C GLU A 75 1.71 -13.12 12.48
N THR A 76 1.13 -12.76 13.60
CA THR A 76 1.86 -12.65 14.88
C THR A 76 1.57 -13.80 15.85
N GLY A 77 0.64 -14.70 15.51
CA GLY A 77 0.20 -15.76 16.40
C GLY A 77 -0.55 -15.28 17.67
N LEU A 78 -0.66 -13.97 17.85
CA LEU A 78 -1.35 -13.39 19.01
C LEU A 78 -2.87 -13.36 18.76
N ASN A 79 -3.62 -14.08 19.59
CA ASN A 79 -5.07 -13.98 19.58
C ASN A 79 -5.53 -12.73 20.39
N MET A 80 -6.74 -12.29 20.13
CA MET A 80 -7.29 -11.08 20.80
C MET A 80 -7.82 -11.35 22.21
N ILE A 81 -7.96 -12.60 22.64
CA ILE A 81 -8.50 -12.95 23.97
C ILE A 81 -7.51 -12.49 25.05
N GLY A 82 -7.98 -11.71 26.02
CA GLY A 82 -7.14 -11.16 27.09
C GLY A 82 -6.21 -10.02 26.65
N MET A 83 -6.41 -9.44 25.46
CA MET A 83 -5.75 -8.21 25.04
C MET A 83 -6.36 -7.02 25.78
N SER A 84 -5.51 -6.11 26.28
CA SER A 84 -5.92 -4.88 26.97
C SER A 84 -5.13 -3.67 26.48
N ASP A 85 -5.53 -2.49 26.92
CA ASP A 85 -4.87 -1.20 26.65
C ASP A 85 -4.65 -0.95 25.14
N TYR A 86 -5.55 -1.45 24.28
CA TYR A 86 -5.43 -1.30 22.85
C TYR A 86 -5.64 0.15 22.42
N LYS A 87 -4.65 0.70 21.71
CA LYS A 87 -4.69 2.05 21.12
C LYS A 87 -4.16 2.04 19.69
N ARG A 88 -4.80 2.83 18.85
CA ARG A 88 -4.30 3.20 17.52
C ARG A 88 -4.15 4.71 17.49
N ILE A 89 -2.96 5.18 17.15
CA ILE A 89 -2.61 6.60 17.16
C ILE A 89 -2.07 6.93 15.78
N LEU A 90 -2.55 8.01 15.19
CA LEU A 90 -1.92 8.67 14.05
C LEU A 90 -1.40 10.03 14.53
N SER A 91 -0.08 10.16 14.60
CA SER A 91 0.58 11.42 14.91
C SER A 91 0.84 12.17 13.59
N LEU A 92 0.18 13.30 13.40
CA LEU A 92 0.36 14.13 12.21
C LEU A 92 1.69 14.90 12.28
N ASP A 93 2.16 15.27 13.46
CA ASP A 93 3.42 15.99 13.65
C ASP A 93 4.64 15.13 13.28
N SER A 94 4.58 13.84 13.58
CA SER A 94 5.67 12.89 13.28
C SER A 94 5.38 12.01 12.07
N ALA A 95 4.22 12.16 11.41
CA ALA A 95 3.77 11.33 10.29
C ALA A 95 3.86 9.81 10.59
N MET A 96 3.59 9.41 11.84
CA MET A 96 3.71 8.03 12.31
C MET A 96 2.37 7.46 12.74
N ALA A 97 2.04 6.26 12.28
CA ALA A 97 0.97 5.46 12.84
C ALA A 97 1.54 4.48 13.87
N VAL A 98 0.87 4.38 15.02
CA VAL A 98 1.30 3.54 16.14
C VAL A 98 0.14 2.66 16.58
N VAL A 99 0.41 1.38 16.82
CA VAL A 99 -0.51 0.45 17.49
C VAL A 99 0.15 -0.02 18.78
N GLN A 100 -0.56 0.11 19.89
CA GLN A 100 -0.10 -0.34 21.21
C GLN A 100 -1.17 -1.22 21.84
N PHE A 101 -0.75 -2.24 22.55
CA PHE A 101 -1.63 -3.10 23.34
C PHE A 101 -0.82 -3.91 24.35
N LYS A 102 -1.51 -4.48 25.34
CA LYS A 102 -0.93 -5.47 26.24
C LYS A 102 -1.56 -6.85 26.01
N LYS A 103 -0.74 -7.88 26.08
CA LYS A 103 -1.16 -9.27 26.03
C LYS A 103 -0.27 -10.09 26.97
N ASP A 104 -0.89 -10.87 27.88
CA ASP A 104 -0.17 -11.73 28.84
C ASP A 104 0.92 -10.99 29.63
N ARG A 105 0.62 -9.76 30.08
CA ARG A 105 1.53 -8.83 30.79
C ARG A 105 2.72 -8.33 29.96
N VAL A 106 2.73 -8.50 28.66
CA VAL A 106 3.71 -7.95 27.73
C VAL A 106 3.08 -6.75 27.02
N ALA A 107 3.77 -5.62 26.97
CA ALA A 107 3.36 -4.46 26.20
C ALA A 107 4.01 -4.54 24.81
N TYR A 108 3.14 -4.54 23.79
CA TYR A 108 3.53 -4.57 22.37
C TYR A 108 3.34 -3.21 21.73
N GLN A 109 4.26 -2.85 20.85
CA GLN A 109 4.16 -1.65 20.03
C GLN A 109 4.49 -1.96 18.58
N ARG A 110 3.73 -1.37 17.66
CA ARG A 110 3.96 -1.40 16.23
C ARG A 110 4.01 0.02 15.71
N ASN A 111 5.05 0.35 14.95
CA ASN A 111 5.26 1.68 14.37
C ASN A 111 5.28 1.56 12.86
N PHE A 112 4.62 2.49 12.18
CA PHE A 112 4.52 2.52 10.73
C PHE A 112 4.76 3.95 10.26
N PHE A 113 5.71 4.14 9.36
CA PHE A 113 5.93 5.42 8.70
C PHE A 113 6.53 5.22 7.30
N ILE A 114 6.49 6.27 6.50
CA ILE A 114 7.14 6.32 5.19
C ILE A 114 8.16 7.45 5.23
N SER A 115 9.43 7.11 5.01
CA SER A 115 10.48 8.10 4.81
C SER A 115 10.49 8.54 3.35
N TYR A 116 9.95 9.73 3.07
CA TYR A 116 9.92 10.28 1.72
C TYR A 116 11.31 10.47 1.11
N PRO A 117 12.33 11.00 1.84
CA PRO A 117 13.67 11.16 1.27
C PRO A 117 14.35 9.84 0.91
N ALA A 118 14.03 8.76 1.65
CA ALA A 118 14.62 7.45 1.44
C ALA A 118 13.76 6.53 0.54
N ASN A 119 12.55 6.94 0.15
CA ASN A 119 11.58 6.15 -0.61
C ASN A 119 11.34 4.76 0.01
N VAL A 120 11.18 4.69 1.32
CA VAL A 120 11.02 3.45 2.06
C VAL A 120 9.86 3.55 3.05
N MET A 121 9.02 2.53 3.07
CA MET A 121 8.09 2.29 4.16
C MET A 121 8.79 1.46 5.22
N VAL A 122 8.66 1.87 6.48
CA VAL A 122 9.27 1.20 7.63
C VAL A 122 8.19 0.74 8.59
N VAL A 123 8.27 -0.54 8.97
CA VAL A 123 7.36 -1.16 9.93
C VAL A 123 8.17 -1.82 11.02
N ARG A 124 7.97 -1.37 12.27
CA ARG A 124 8.69 -1.90 13.43
C ARG A 124 7.74 -2.59 14.39
N PHE A 125 8.12 -3.77 14.85
CA PHE A 125 7.47 -4.54 15.90
C PHE A 125 8.40 -4.63 17.09
N SER A 126 7.94 -4.26 18.27
CA SER A 126 8.70 -4.32 19.52
C SER A 126 7.83 -4.73 20.70
N ALA A 127 8.44 -5.16 21.78
CA ALA A 127 7.79 -5.44 23.04
C ALA A 127 8.68 -4.98 24.21
N ASP A 128 8.09 -4.82 25.38
CA ASP A 128 8.80 -4.45 26.64
C ASP A 128 9.55 -5.63 27.27
N GLN A 129 9.44 -6.83 26.69
CA GLN A 129 10.15 -8.05 27.10
C GLN A 129 10.88 -8.68 25.92
N SER A 130 12.06 -9.25 26.19
CA SER A 130 12.88 -9.91 25.17
C SER A 130 12.23 -11.18 24.63
N GLY A 131 12.51 -11.52 23.36
CA GLY A 131 12.07 -12.76 22.73
C GLY A 131 10.57 -12.83 22.44
N LYS A 132 9.86 -11.71 22.38
CA LYS A 132 8.39 -11.68 22.24
C LYS A 132 7.90 -11.46 20.82
N GLN A 133 8.80 -11.23 19.87
CA GLN A 133 8.42 -11.12 18.46
C GLN A 133 8.52 -12.48 17.77
N ASN A 134 7.36 -13.08 17.53
CA ASN A 134 7.20 -14.28 16.74
C ASN A 134 6.20 -13.96 15.63
N LEU A 135 6.68 -13.89 14.39
CA LEU A 135 5.82 -13.45 13.29
C LEU A 135 6.24 -14.05 11.95
N VAL A 136 5.27 -14.13 11.05
CA VAL A 136 5.48 -14.50 9.66
C VAL A 136 5.01 -13.35 8.79
N PHE A 137 5.93 -12.81 8.00
CA PHE A 137 5.64 -11.80 7.00
C PHE A 137 5.43 -12.46 5.64
N SER A 138 4.40 -12.09 4.93
CA SER A 138 4.12 -12.50 3.56
C SER A 138 3.60 -11.34 2.72
N TYR A 139 3.77 -11.47 1.42
CA TYR A 139 3.29 -10.52 0.43
C TYR A 139 2.35 -11.22 -0.55
N ALA A 140 1.15 -10.69 -0.71
CA ALA A 140 0.20 -11.09 -1.73
C ALA A 140 0.22 -10.05 -2.87
N PRO A 141 0.67 -10.42 -4.07
CA PRO A 141 0.74 -9.50 -5.19
C PRO A 141 -0.64 -9.08 -5.69
N ASN A 142 -0.66 -8.02 -6.48
CA ASN A 142 -1.87 -7.59 -7.18
C ASN A 142 -2.38 -8.74 -8.08
N PRO A 143 -3.65 -9.14 -7.98
CA PRO A 143 -4.21 -10.24 -8.77
C PRO A 143 -4.27 -9.95 -10.28
N LEU A 144 -4.12 -8.68 -10.69
CA LEU A 144 -4.06 -8.25 -12.10
C LEU A 144 -2.63 -8.09 -12.58
N SER A 145 -1.70 -8.85 -12.01
CA SER A 145 -0.29 -8.83 -12.40
C SER A 145 0.30 -10.22 -12.50
N THR A 146 1.19 -10.39 -13.44
CA THR A 146 1.99 -11.60 -13.61
C THR A 146 3.43 -11.33 -13.21
N GLY A 147 3.97 -12.11 -12.29
CA GLY A 147 5.30 -11.91 -11.77
C GLY A 147 5.84 -13.07 -10.96
N SER A 148 7.00 -12.86 -10.35
CA SER A 148 7.68 -13.87 -9.53
C SER A 148 8.25 -13.28 -8.26
N MET A 149 8.20 -14.08 -7.17
CA MET A 149 8.84 -13.81 -5.91
C MET A 149 10.13 -14.59 -5.82
N VAL A 150 11.22 -13.91 -5.45
CA VAL A 150 12.51 -14.53 -5.19
C VAL A 150 13.04 -14.11 -3.83
N SER A 151 13.84 -14.96 -3.22
CA SER A 151 14.57 -14.63 -2.00
C SER A 151 15.72 -13.66 -2.31
N ASP A 152 15.90 -12.65 -1.47
CA ASP A 152 17.03 -11.73 -1.50
C ASP A 152 17.90 -11.99 -0.25
N GLY A 153 18.79 -12.93 -0.39
CA GLY A 153 19.53 -13.48 0.74
C GLY A 153 18.62 -14.12 1.81
N ASN A 154 19.09 -14.16 3.04
CA ASN A 154 18.35 -14.76 4.16
C ASN A 154 17.31 -13.82 4.80
N LYS A 155 17.31 -12.54 4.44
CA LYS A 155 16.57 -11.48 5.13
C LYS A 155 15.58 -10.74 4.25
N GLY A 156 15.54 -11.05 2.96
CA GLY A 156 14.77 -10.26 2.00
C GLY A 156 13.96 -11.08 1.01
N LEU A 157 12.98 -10.41 0.42
CA LEU A 157 12.14 -10.89 -0.67
C LEU A 157 12.09 -9.82 -1.76
N VAL A 158 12.08 -10.25 -3.01
CA VAL A 158 11.86 -9.37 -4.16
C VAL A 158 10.76 -9.94 -5.02
N TYR A 159 9.76 -9.14 -5.28
CA TYR A 159 8.72 -9.43 -6.25
C TYR A 159 8.87 -8.54 -7.47
N THR A 160 9.02 -9.15 -8.64
CA THR A 160 9.10 -8.46 -9.93
C THR A 160 7.92 -8.89 -10.79
N ALA A 161 7.18 -7.94 -11.31
CA ALA A 161 5.98 -8.21 -12.08
C ALA A 161 5.68 -7.16 -13.13
N SER A 162 4.70 -7.46 -13.97
CA SER A 162 4.03 -6.52 -14.84
C SER A 162 2.51 -6.61 -14.70
N LEU A 163 1.82 -5.48 -14.88
CA LEU A 163 0.37 -5.47 -14.95
C LEU A 163 -0.12 -6.11 -16.24
N ASP A 164 -1.12 -6.98 -16.15
CA ASP A 164 -1.60 -7.78 -17.28
C ASP A 164 -2.31 -6.93 -18.35
N ASN A 165 -2.87 -5.78 -17.96
CA ASN A 165 -3.66 -4.94 -18.85
C ASN A 165 -2.82 -3.98 -19.72
N ASN A 166 -1.64 -3.58 -19.27
CA ASN A 166 -0.82 -2.57 -19.97
C ASN A 166 0.68 -2.85 -19.98
N GLY A 167 1.11 -3.92 -19.32
CA GLY A 167 2.51 -4.33 -19.26
C GLY A 167 3.42 -3.45 -18.40
N MET A 168 2.86 -2.52 -17.60
CA MET A 168 3.64 -1.68 -16.69
C MET A 168 4.39 -2.56 -15.69
N LYS A 169 5.69 -2.43 -15.65
CA LYS A 169 6.56 -3.19 -14.74
C LYS A 169 6.58 -2.55 -13.37
N TYR A 170 6.68 -3.38 -12.33
CA TYR A 170 6.93 -2.91 -10.99
C TYR A 170 7.75 -3.91 -10.19
N VAL A 171 8.43 -3.38 -9.19
CA VAL A 171 9.24 -4.17 -8.26
C VAL A 171 8.87 -3.78 -6.84
N VAL A 172 8.70 -4.78 -5.98
CA VAL A 172 8.55 -4.62 -4.54
C VAL A 172 9.69 -5.36 -3.87
N ARG A 173 10.48 -4.66 -3.04
CA ARG A 173 11.53 -5.27 -2.21
C ARG A 173 11.17 -5.16 -0.75
N ILE A 174 11.37 -6.22 -0.04
CA ILE A 174 11.18 -6.31 1.40
C ILE A 174 12.46 -6.81 2.02
N GLN A 175 12.94 -6.17 3.07
CA GLN A 175 14.03 -6.66 3.89
C GLN A 175 13.66 -6.55 5.37
N ALA A 176 14.04 -7.55 6.16
CA ALA A 176 13.82 -7.57 7.58
C ALA A 176 15.15 -7.53 8.35
N GLU A 177 15.14 -6.82 9.47
CA GLU A 177 16.21 -6.86 10.48
C GLU A 177 15.62 -7.25 11.83
N THR A 178 16.35 -8.05 12.60
CA THR A 178 15.94 -8.46 13.93
C THR A 178 17.00 -8.12 14.97
N LYS A 179 16.54 -7.74 16.15
CA LYS A 179 17.36 -7.70 17.35
C LYS A 179 17.04 -8.93 18.17
N GLY A 180 18.02 -9.78 18.38
CA GLY A 180 17.82 -11.10 18.98
C GLY A 180 17.04 -12.06 18.08
N GLY A 181 16.83 -13.27 18.57
CA GLY A 181 16.06 -14.31 17.89
C GLY A 181 16.67 -14.80 16.57
N THR A 182 15.81 -15.33 15.71
CA THR A 182 16.20 -15.85 14.38
C THR A 182 15.29 -15.32 13.30
N LEU A 183 15.85 -15.12 12.11
CA LEU A 183 15.15 -14.76 10.90
C LEU A 183 15.47 -15.77 9.82
N SER A 184 14.46 -16.29 9.17
CA SER A 184 14.59 -17.21 8.04
C SER A 184 13.71 -16.78 6.88
N ASN A 185 14.12 -17.14 5.68
CA ASN A 185 13.43 -16.88 4.43
C ASN A 185 13.18 -18.22 3.72
N ALA A 186 11.92 -18.61 3.59
CA ALA A 186 11.51 -19.81 2.90
C ALA A 186 10.12 -19.62 2.28
N ASP A 187 9.88 -20.21 1.12
CA ASP A 187 8.58 -20.24 0.44
C ASP A 187 7.93 -18.86 0.25
N GLY A 188 8.76 -17.83 -0.04
CA GLY A 188 8.29 -16.46 -0.22
C GLY A 188 7.81 -15.78 1.06
N LYS A 189 8.26 -16.27 2.24
CA LYS A 189 7.89 -15.73 3.56
C LYS A 189 9.12 -15.46 4.39
N LEU A 190 9.06 -14.40 5.20
CA LEU A 190 10.06 -14.13 6.23
C LEU A 190 9.49 -14.55 7.58
N THR A 191 10.15 -15.49 8.24
CA THR A 191 9.74 -16.00 9.54
C THR A 191 10.72 -15.55 10.62
N VAL A 192 10.20 -14.90 11.65
CA VAL A 192 10.94 -14.42 12.81
C VAL A 192 10.52 -15.23 14.03
N LYS A 193 11.50 -15.67 14.83
CA LYS A 193 11.27 -16.38 16.09
C LYS A 193 12.09 -15.76 17.20
N ASP A 194 11.45 -15.54 18.35
CA ASP A 194 12.04 -15.14 19.62
C ASP A 194 12.92 -13.88 19.52
N ALA A 195 12.54 -12.93 18.64
CA ALA A 195 13.24 -11.66 18.54
C ALA A 195 12.70 -10.65 19.57
N ASP A 196 13.58 -9.71 19.97
CA ASP A 196 13.21 -8.58 20.82
C ASP A 196 12.48 -7.51 20.00
N GLU A 197 12.97 -7.33 18.76
CA GLU A 197 12.50 -6.34 17.84
C GLU A 197 12.66 -6.83 16.39
N VAL A 198 11.75 -6.40 15.53
CA VAL A 198 11.80 -6.63 14.09
C VAL A 198 11.50 -5.33 13.36
N VAL A 199 12.33 -5.01 12.38
CA VAL A 199 12.10 -3.88 11.46
C VAL A 199 12.00 -4.43 10.05
N PHE A 200 10.91 -4.11 9.36
CA PHE A 200 10.75 -4.34 7.93
C PHE A 200 10.96 -3.04 7.18
N TYR A 201 11.77 -3.09 6.15
CA TYR A 201 11.96 -2.05 5.15
C TYR A 201 11.30 -2.51 3.86
N ILE A 202 10.49 -1.65 3.26
CA ILE A 202 9.73 -1.97 2.05
C ILE A 202 9.93 -0.83 1.06
N THR A 203 10.49 -1.15 -0.10
CA THR A 203 10.64 -0.22 -1.21
C THR A 203 9.87 -0.74 -2.41
N ALA A 204 9.31 0.16 -3.19
CA ALA A 204 8.59 -0.21 -4.39
C ALA A 204 8.64 0.90 -5.42
N ASP A 205 8.72 0.52 -6.68
CA ASP A 205 8.73 1.45 -7.81
C ASP A 205 8.12 0.78 -9.05
N THR A 206 7.81 1.61 -10.04
CA THR A 206 7.29 1.19 -11.34
C THR A 206 8.16 1.76 -12.46
N ASP A 207 8.06 1.22 -13.66
CA ASP A 207 8.67 1.83 -14.83
C ASP A 207 7.83 2.97 -15.43
N TYR A 208 6.79 3.43 -14.73
CA TYR A 208 5.98 4.54 -15.18
C TYR A 208 6.77 5.85 -15.16
N LYS A 209 6.78 6.53 -16.31
CA LYS A 209 7.34 7.87 -16.46
C LYS A 209 6.22 8.83 -16.85
N ILE A 210 6.08 9.92 -16.08
CA ILE A 210 5.14 10.97 -16.47
C ILE A 210 5.62 11.62 -17.78
N ASN A 211 4.72 11.74 -18.75
CA ASN A 211 4.97 12.40 -20.02
C ASN A 211 3.92 13.51 -20.22
N PHE A 212 4.36 14.74 -20.37
CA PHE A 212 3.49 15.92 -20.51
C PHE A 212 3.13 16.21 -21.97
N ASP A 213 3.81 15.56 -22.91
CA ASP A 213 3.51 15.62 -24.36
C ASP A 213 3.44 14.18 -24.91
N PRO A 214 2.45 13.38 -24.48
CA PRO A 214 2.38 11.98 -24.82
C PRO A 214 1.78 11.78 -26.21
N ASP A 215 2.27 10.79 -26.94
CA ASP A 215 1.47 10.11 -27.94
C ASP A 215 0.58 9.09 -27.21
N PHE A 216 -0.70 9.45 -27.04
CA PHE A 216 -1.68 8.58 -26.38
C PHE A 216 -1.94 7.25 -27.11
N LYS A 217 -1.51 7.15 -28.37
CA LYS A 217 -1.63 5.93 -29.15
C LYS A 217 -0.47 4.95 -28.90
N ASP A 218 0.67 5.46 -28.41
CA ASP A 218 1.83 4.63 -28.10
C ASP A 218 2.07 4.56 -26.59
N PRO A 219 1.70 3.44 -25.91
CA PRO A 219 1.94 3.28 -24.49
C PRO A 219 3.42 3.34 -24.09
N LYS A 220 4.36 3.16 -25.05
CA LYS A 220 5.80 3.26 -24.79
C LYS A 220 6.23 4.66 -24.39
N THR A 221 5.42 5.69 -24.68
CA THR A 221 5.73 7.08 -24.26
C THR A 221 5.75 7.26 -22.76
N TYR A 222 5.15 6.33 -22.00
CA TYR A 222 5.11 6.34 -20.54
C TYR A 222 6.12 5.37 -19.88
N ILE A 223 6.92 4.66 -20.65
CA ILE A 223 7.93 3.75 -20.12
C ILE A 223 9.18 4.54 -19.72
N GLY A 224 9.53 4.44 -18.46
CA GLY A 224 10.72 5.02 -17.85
C GLY A 224 11.81 3.99 -17.60
N VAL A 225 12.53 4.20 -16.50
CA VAL A 225 13.66 3.35 -16.08
C VAL A 225 13.15 2.05 -15.48
N ASN A 226 13.91 0.96 -15.63
CA ASN A 226 13.62 -0.29 -14.94
C ASN A 226 13.69 -0.07 -13.41
N PRO A 227 12.60 -0.37 -12.65
CA PRO A 227 12.53 -0.11 -11.22
C PRO A 227 13.42 -1.02 -10.36
N GLU A 228 14.05 -2.03 -10.96
CA GLU A 228 14.83 -3.02 -10.22
C GLU A 228 16.07 -2.40 -9.54
N GLU A 229 16.86 -1.65 -10.27
CA GLU A 229 18.07 -1.00 -9.73
C GLU A 229 17.70 0.13 -8.75
N THR A 230 16.69 0.90 -9.06
CA THR A 230 16.19 1.99 -8.20
C THR A 230 15.75 1.46 -6.84
N THR A 231 14.90 0.44 -6.83
CA THR A 231 14.40 -0.16 -5.58
C THR A 231 15.52 -0.83 -4.78
N LYS A 232 16.50 -1.43 -5.45
CA LYS A 232 17.68 -2.03 -4.80
C LYS A 232 18.54 -0.97 -4.12
N GLN A 233 18.79 0.15 -4.80
CA GLN A 233 19.56 1.26 -4.25
C GLN A 233 18.85 1.86 -3.03
N TRP A 234 17.53 2.11 -3.11
CA TRP A 234 16.75 2.62 -1.98
C TRP A 234 16.79 1.66 -0.80
N MET A 235 16.62 0.36 -1.03
CA MET A 235 16.69 -0.66 0.01
C MET A 235 18.06 -0.65 0.71
N ASN A 236 19.14 -0.68 -0.05
CA ASN A 236 20.49 -0.68 0.52
C ASN A 236 20.75 0.57 1.35
N ASN A 237 20.33 1.74 0.86
CA ASN A 237 20.48 3.00 1.58
C ASN A 237 19.64 3.02 2.86
N ALA A 238 18.40 2.54 2.80
CA ALA A 238 17.51 2.52 3.95
C ALA A 238 18.03 1.59 5.07
N VAL A 239 18.47 0.39 4.71
CA VAL A 239 19.04 -0.56 5.67
C VAL A 239 20.33 -0.01 6.28
N ALA A 240 21.20 0.62 5.49
CA ALA A 240 22.42 1.23 5.99
C ALA A 240 22.18 2.38 6.99
N GLN A 241 21.11 3.15 6.80
CA GLN A 241 20.71 4.21 7.73
C GLN A 241 20.08 3.65 9.00
N GLY A 242 19.31 2.57 8.89
CA GLY A 242 18.59 1.97 10.00
C GLY A 242 17.38 2.78 10.48
N TYR A 243 16.58 2.16 11.34
CA TYR A 243 15.29 2.70 11.80
C TYR A 243 15.37 4.15 12.32
N THR A 244 16.33 4.44 13.19
CA THR A 244 16.40 5.74 13.88
C THR A 244 16.75 6.91 12.96
N ALA A 245 17.59 6.67 11.96
CA ALA A 245 17.99 7.73 11.03
C ALA A 245 16.96 7.97 9.90
N LEU A 246 16.08 6.99 9.66
CA LEU A 246 15.00 7.11 8.68
C LEU A 246 13.77 7.86 9.23
N PHE A 247 13.62 7.87 10.55
CA PHE A 247 12.59 8.60 11.29
C PHE A 247 13.04 10.02 11.67
#